data_7d1fbc013c30329d72f7d38c44c8c39e
#
_entry.id   7d1fbc013c30329d72f7d38c44c8c39e
#
_cell.length_a   1.000
_cell.length_b   1.000
_cell.length_c   1.000
_cell.angle_alpha   90.00
_cell.angle_beta   90.00
_cell.angle_gamma   90.00
#
_symmetry.space_group_name_H-M   'P 1'
#
loop_
_entity.id
_entity.type
_entity.pdbx_description
1 polymer ?
#
loop_
_entity_poly.entity_id
_entity_poly.type
_entity_poly.pdbx_seq_one_letter_code
_entity_poly.pdbx_strand_id
1 'polypeptide(L)'
;EAGQVSSLFHLPTSEEDGPQQRLYVYMWSGRPKAYLSRQVLFLSAHTATLFGEVESEENYCACKYCFAGEGRRSDLSYRVFLRNLTHENDLVILDFQLPLNNQTEVPGFFCTFSIGPHFPLATKAILSREPIRDEERLKKLLIFDREDFKPYRRQNSFSVNYTNRIGTV
;
A
#
# COMPACT_ATOMS: atom_id res chain seq x y z
N GLU A 1 -12.64 -21.84 -10.24
CA GLU A 1 -11.21 -21.87 -10.70
C GLU A 1 -10.27 -20.99 -9.85
N ALA A 2 -10.61 -20.72 -8.58
CA ALA A 2 -9.77 -19.93 -7.66
C ALA A 2 -8.70 -20.78 -6.94
N GLY A 3 -8.55 -22.06 -7.26
CA GLY A 3 -7.75 -23.01 -6.48
C GLY A 3 -6.30 -23.21 -6.91
N GLN A 4 -5.81 -22.57 -7.96
CA GLN A 4 -4.50 -22.90 -8.55
C GLN A 4 -3.41 -21.85 -8.40
N VAL A 5 -3.66 -20.70 -7.78
CA VAL A 5 -2.67 -19.62 -7.67
C VAL A 5 -1.67 -19.84 -6.52
N SER A 6 -2.04 -20.63 -5.51
CA SER A 6 -1.21 -20.80 -4.31
C SER A 6 0.07 -21.64 -4.50
N SER A 7 0.18 -22.41 -5.57
CA SER A 7 1.35 -23.29 -5.80
C SER A 7 2.46 -22.67 -6.66
N LEU A 8 2.23 -21.49 -7.24
CA LEU A 8 3.19 -20.82 -8.13
C LEU A 8 4.10 -19.80 -7.42
N PHE A 9 3.79 -19.45 -6.20
CA PHE A 9 4.55 -18.42 -5.46
C PHE A 9 5.42 -19.04 -4.37
N HIS A 10 6.47 -19.74 -4.76
CA HIS A 10 7.66 -19.80 -3.93
C HIS A 10 8.31 -18.43 -4.04
N LEU A 11 8.00 -17.55 -3.05
CA LEU A 11 8.78 -16.34 -2.86
C LEU A 11 10.22 -16.78 -2.63
N PRO A 12 11.19 -16.27 -3.41
CA PRO A 12 12.59 -16.55 -3.15
C PRO A 12 12.93 -15.90 -1.80
N THR A 13 12.88 -16.67 -0.74
CA THR A 13 13.55 -16.32 0.51
C THR A 13 15.03 -16.59 0.28
N SER A 14 15.75 -15.61 -0.27
CA SER A 14 17.18 -15.65 -0.22
C SER A 14 17.58 -15.46 1.25
N GLU A 15 18.46 -16.29 1.77
CA GLU A 15 19.00 -16.13 3.13
C GLU A 15 19.68 -14.76 3.35
N GLU A 16 19.97 -14.04 2.27
CA GLU A 16 20.55 -12.69 2.24
C GLU A 16 19.53 -11.57 2.56
N ASP A 17 18.23 -11.81 2.44
CA ASP A 17 17.20 -10.76 2.57
C ASP A 17 16.81 -10.43 4.04
N GLY A 18 17.30 -11.16 5.02
CA GLY A 18 16.99 -10.93 6.43
C GLY A 18 15.51 -11.18 6.78
N PRO A 19 15.07 -10.80 7.99
CA PRO A 19 13.71 -11.06 8.44
C PRO A 19 12.70 -10.26 7.63
N GLN A 20 11.68 -10.97 7.15
CA GLN A 20 10.57 -10.40 6.40
C GLN A 20 9.60 -9.67 7.33
N GLN A 21 9.30 -8.41 7.02
CA GLN A 21 8.30 -7.61 7.73
C GLN A 21 6.97 -7.67 6.99
N ARG A 22 5.90 -7.97 7.72
CA ARG A 22 4.52 -7.93 7.21
C ARG A 22 3.87 -6.60 7.58
N LEU A 23 3.26 -5.94 6.61
CA LEU A 23 2.49 -4.71 6.78
C LEU A 23 1.12 -4.86 6.12
N TYR A 24 0.12 -4.25 6.72
CA TYR A 24 -1.23 -4.15 6.19
C TYR A 24 -1.40 -2.78 5.56
N VAL A 25 -1.89 -2.75 4.32
CA VAL A 25 -2.04 -1.54 3.52
C VAL A 25 -3.50 -1.31 3.21
N TYR A 26 -3.99 -0.13 3.54
CA TYR A 26 -5.38 0.27 3.35
C TYR A 26 -5.44 1.51 2.48
N MET A 27 -6.38 1.54 1.54
CA MET A 27 -6.60 2.68 0.67
C MET A 27 -8.02 2.69 0.09
N TRP A 28 -8.46 3.83 -0.39
CA TRP A 28 -9.63 3.91 -1.24
C TRP A 28 -9.29 3.49 -2.66
N SER A 29 -10.06 2.57 -3.20
CA SER A 29 -9.91 2.06 -4.56
C SER A 29 -11.27 2.02 -5.26
N GLY A 30 -11.23 1.99 -6.57
CA GLY A 30 -12.35 1.64 -7.40
C GLY A 30 -13.15 2.77 -8.01
N ARG A 31 -13.62 2.48 -9.20
CA ARG A 31 -14.64 3.20 -9.96
C ARG A 31 -15.60 2.18 -10.55
N PRO A 32 -16.85 2.49 -10.71
CA PRO A 32 -17.53 3.77 -10.49
C PRO A 32 -17.84 4.08 -9.04
N LYS A 33 -17.71 3.10 -8.13
CA LYS A 33 -18.00 3.27 -6.70
C LYS A 33 -16.75 2.99 -5.90
N ALA A 34 -16.32 3.98 -5.11
CA ALA A 34 -15.19 3.81 -4.22
C ALA A 34 -15.47 2.76 -3.13
N TYR A 35 -14.48 1.93 -2.84
CA TYR A 35 -14.51 0.96 -1.77
C TYR A 35 -13.19 0.95 -1.01
N LEU A 36 -13.23 0.46 0.21
CA LEU A 36 -12.05 0.28 1.03
C LEU A 36 -11.29 -0.97 0.58
N SER A 37 -10.12 -0.77 0.01
CA SER A 37 -9.23 -1.86 -0.41
C SER A 37 -8.27 -2.22 0.72
N ARG A 38 -8.11 -3.53 0.95
CA ARG A 38 -7.18 -4.12 1.90
C ARG A 38 -6.11 -4.88 1.15
N GLN A 39 -4.87 -4.70 1.57
CA GLN A 39 -3.72 -5.32 0.93
C GLN A 39 -2.72 -5.77 2.01
N VAL A 40 -1.89 -6.75 1.68
CA VAL A 40 -0.82 -7.23 2.57
C VAL A 40 0.50 -7.08 1.85
N LEU A 41 1.42 -6.35 2.46
CA LEU A 41 2.75 -6.08 1.95
C LEU A 41 3.78 -6.83 2.79
N PHE A 42 4.62 -7.59 2.13
CA PHE A 42 5.81 -8.21 2.71
C PHE A 42 7.04 -7.45 2.23
N LEU A 43 7.88 -7.06 3.18
CA LEU A 43 9.14 -6.36 2.94
C LEU A 43 10.30 -7.15 3.49
N SER A 44 11.35 -7.28 2.70
CA SER A 44 12.69 -7.69 3.13
C SER A 44 13.67 -6.54 2.93
N ALA A 45 14.96 -6.77 3.09
CA ALA A 45 15.96 -5.72 2.93
C ALA A 45 15.92 -5.07 1.54
N HIS A 46 15.66 -5.84 0.49
CA HIS A 46 15.71 -5.39 -0.91
C HIS A 46 14.48 -5.76 -1.72
N THR A 47 13.67 -6.68 -1.25
CA THR A 47 12.52 -7.19 -2.00
C THR A 47 11.20 -6.82 -1.34
N ALA A 48 10.16 -6.72 -2.15
CA ALA A 48 8.82 -6.45 -1.69
C ALA A 48 7.80 -7.27 -2.48
N THR A 49 6.77 -7.75 -1.79
CA THR A 49 5.63 -8.44 -2.41
C THR A 49 4.34 -7.89 -1.84
N LEU A 50 3.40 -7.52 -2.72
CA LEU A 50 2.11 -6.98 -2.35
C LEU A 50 0.99 -7.89 -2.85
N PHE A 51 0.17 -8.37 -1.94
CA PHE A 51 -1.07 -9.07 -2.20
C PHE A 51 -2.21 -8.06 -2.18
N GLY A 52 -2.72 -7.72 -3.35
CA GLY A 52 -3.69 -6.65 -3.55
C GLY A 52 -5.13 -7.13 -3.53
N GLU A 53 -6.01 -6.34 -2.90
CA GLU A 53 -7.44 -6.63 -2.77
C GLU A 53 -7.69 -8.01 -2.16
N VAL A 54 -7.16 -8.22 -0.96
CA VAL A 54 -7.37 -9.46 -0.20
C VAL A 54 -8.77 -9.46 0.43
N GLU A 55 -9.37 -10.64 0.53
CA GLU A 55 -10.66 -10.79 1.21
C GLU A 55 -10.52 -10.62 2.72
N SER A 56 -9.45 -11.14 3.30
CA SER A 56 -9.08 -10.91 4.69
C SER A 56 -7.56 -10.85 4.85
N GLU A 57 -7.12 -10.18 5.89
CA GLU A 57 -5.70 -10.04 6.20
C GLU A 57 -5.05 -11.36 6.65
N GLU A 58 -5.84 -12.31 7.16
CA GLU A 58 -5.38 -13.65 7.53
C GLU A 58 -5.21 -14.54 6.30
N ASN A 59 -6.11 -14.41 5.30
CA ASN A 59 -6.09 -15.19 4.07
C ASN A 59 -5.62 -14.35 2.88
N TYR A 60 -4.44 -13.74 2.99
CA TYR A 60 -3.90 -12.87 1.94
C TYR A 60 -3.58 -13.59 0.63
N CYS A 61 -3.46 -14.91 0.63
CA CYS A 61 -3.30 -15.70 -0.61
C CYS A 61 -4.55 -15.65 -1.49
N ALA A 62 -5.74 -15.42 -0.90
CA ALA A 62 -6.96 -15.12 -1.63
C ALA A 62 -6.98 -13.64 -2.05
N CYS A 63 -6.06 -13.26 -2.91
CA CYS A 63 -5.90 -11.91 -3.43
C CYS A 63 -6.35 -11.82 -4.89
N LYS A 64 -6.77 -10.63 -5.29
CA LYS A 64 -7.15 -10.37 -6.69
C LYS A 64 -5.91 -10.07 -7.56
N TYR A 65 -4.91 -9.46 -6.97
CA TYR A 65 -3.67 -9.08 -7.65
C TYR A 65 -2.47 -9.48 -6.81
N CYS A 66 -1.38 -9.84 -7.48
CA CYS A 66 -0.10 -10.07 -6.83
C CYS A 66 1.00 -9.27 -7.55
N PHE A 67 1.74 -8.49 -6.79
CA PHE A 67 2.83 -7.66 -7.28
C PHE A 67 4.12 -8.03 -6.56
N ALA A 68 5.22 -7.99 -7.29
CA ALA A 68 6.55 -8.18 -6.71
C ALA A 68 7.53 -7.15 -7.25
N GLY A 69 8.56 -6.88 -6.50
CA GLY A 69 9.59 -5.92 -6.89
C GLY A 69 10.57 -5.60 -5.78
N GLU A 70 11.05 -4.37 -5.78
CA GLU A 70 12.11 -3.93 -4.88
C GLU A 70 11.63 -2.84 -3.92
N GLY A 71 12.25 -2.80 -2.76
CA GLY A 71 12.10 -1.74 -1.78
C GLY A 71 13.39 -0.98 -1.57
N ARG A 72 13.30 0.32 -1.39
CA ARG A 72 14.44 1.21 -1.12
C ARG A 72 14.17 2.04 0.12
N ARG A 73 15.04 1.92 1.10
CA ARG A 73 14.99 2.69 2.31
C ARG A 73 15.81 3.97 2.15
N SER A 74 15.24 5.08 2.58
CA SER A 74 15.96 6.33 2.86
C SER A 74 15.94 6.60 4.37
N ASP A 75 16.52 7.73 4.81
CA ASP A 75 16.55 8.10 6.22
C ASP A 75 15.15 8.35 6.81
N LEU A 76 14.21 8.81 5.98
CA LEU A 76 12.89 9.26 6.41
C LEU A 76 11.74 8.42 5.85
N SER A 77 11.95 7.70 4.76
CA SER A 77 10.89 6.97 4.07
C SER A 77 11.36 5.63 3.52
N TYR A 78 10.39 4.80 3.19
CA TYR A 78 10.59 3.57 2.44
C TYR A 78 9.78 3.66 1.15
N ARG A 79 10.42 3.37 0.03
CA ARG A 79 9.78 3.38 -1.29
C ARG A 79 9.82 2.00 -1.90
N VAL A 80 8.69 1.57 -2.41
CA VAL A 80 8.49 0.25 -2.99
C VAL A 80 8.08 0.41 -4.45
N PHE A 81 8.73 -0.33 -5.34
CA PHE A 81 8.44 -0.37 -6.76
C PHE A 81 8.03 -1.79 -7.11
N LEU A 82 6.80 -1.96 -7.53
CA LEU A 82 6.22 -3.27 -7.76
C LEU A 82 5.64 -3.39 -9.17
N ARG A 83 5.73 -4.58 -9.71
CA ARG A 83 5.13 -4.97 -10.99
C ARG A 83 4.16 -6.11 -10.75
N ASN A 84 3.02 -6.06 -11.43
CA ASN A 84 2.03 -7.14 -11.39
C ASN A 84 2.63 -8.41 -12.03
N LEU A 85 2.46 -9.55 -11.37
CA LEU A 85 3.03 -10.81 -11.84
C LEU A 85 2.28 -11.43 -13.02
N THR A 86 1.03 -11.02 -13.24
CA THR A 86 0.21 -11.49 -14.36
C THR A 86 0.07 -10.46 -15.47
N HIS A 87 0.20 -9.18 -15.15
CA HIS A 87 0.05 -8.06 -16.09
C HIS A 87 1.26 -7.13 -15.97
N GLU A 88 2.31 -7.41 -16.70
CA GLU A 88 3.61 -6.73 -16.58
C GLU A 88 3.58 -5.20 -16.71
N ASN A 89 2.55 -4.67 -17.38
CA ASN A 89 2.38 -3.23 -17.55
C ASN A 89 1.74 -2.53 -16.34
N ASP A 90 1.21 -3.31 -15.41
CA ASP A 90 0.63 -2.78 -14.19
C ASP A 90 1.74 -2.55 -13.16
N LEU A 91 1.94 -1.30 -12.80
CA LEU A 91 2.96 -0.87 -11.86
C LEU A 91 2.31 -0.26 -10.60
N VAL A 92 2.92 -0.52 -9.48
CA VAL A 92 2.59 0.11 -8.20
C VAL A 92 3.83 0.77 -7.62
N ILE A 93 3.69 2.02 -7.21
CA ILE A 93 4.68 2.70 -6.37
C ILE A 93 4.01 3.00 -5.04
N LEU A 94 4.64 2.57 -3.96
CA LEU A 94 4.20 2.88 -2.62
C LEU A 94 5.34 3.58 -1.88
N ASP A 95 5.09 4.78 -1.41
CA ASP A 95 6.03 5.57 -0.61
C ASP A 95 5.39 5.81 0.76
N PHE A 96 6.10 5.52 1.83
CA PHE A 96 5.60 5.73 3.18
C PHE A 96 6.70 6.11 4.16
N GLN A 97 6.32 6.86 5.16
CA GLN A 97 7.23 7.27 6.22
C GLN A 97 7.65 6.05 7.06
N LEU A 98 8.92 6.03 7.43
CA LEU A 98 9.37 5.06 8.43
C LEU A 98 8.71 5.38 9.78
N PRO A 99 8.17 4.37 10.47
CA PRO A 99 7.54 4.60 11.76
C PRO A 99 8.57 5.15 12.76
N LEU A 100 8.24 6.31 13.30
CA LEU A 100 8.98 6.92 14.40
C LEU A 100 8.42 6.37 15.72
N ASN A 101 9.30 5.88 16.61
CA ASN A 101 9.01 5.53 18.00
C ASN A 101 7.59 4.99 18.26
N ASN A 102 7.42 3.70 18.35
CA ASN A 102 6.17 3.03 18.76
C ASN A 102 4.91 3.30 17.90
N GLN A 103 5.03 3.97 16.76
CA GLN A 103 3.91 4.09 15.83
C GLN A 103 3.58 2.74 15.23
N THR A 104 2.34 2.33 15.35
CA THR A 104 1.82 1.11 14.71
C THR A 104 1.35 1.37 13.29
N GLU A 105 1.00 2.62 12.99
CA GLU A 105 0.40 3.06 11.74
C GLU A 105 1.15 4.27 11.17
N VAL A 106 1.36 4.27 9.87
CA VAL A 106 1.98 5.39 9.15
C VAL A 106 1.19 5.71 7.88
N PRO A 107 1.10 7.00 7.52
CA PRO A 107 0.55 7.38 6.23
C PRO A 107 1.54 7.06 5.12
N GLY A 108 1.01 6.77 3.96
CA GLY A 108 1.75 6.54 2.73
C GLY A 108 1.02 7.09 1.52
N PHE A 109 1.70 6.98 0.41
CA PHE A 109 1.19 7.38 -0.90
C PHE A 109 1.25 6.18 -1.82
N PHE A 110 0.11 5.81 -2.38
CA PHE A 110 -0.03 4.69 -3.30
C PHE A 110 -0.34 5.20 -4.70
N CYS A 111 0.53 4.89 -5.63
CA CYS A 111 0.32 5.14 -7.05
C CYS A 111 0.22 3.84 -7.80
N THR A 112 -0.77 3.70 -8.66
CA THR A 112 -0.85 2.60 -9.61
C THR A 112 -0.92 3.12 -11.04
N PHE A 113 -0.22 2.44 -11.92
CA PHE A 113 -0.22 2.70 -13.34
C PHE A 113 -0.67 1.41 -14.01
N SER A 114 -1.85 1.43 -14.58
CA SER A 114 -2.45 0.28 -15.24
C SER A 114 -2.79 0.63 -16.68
N ILE A 115 -2.52 -0.30 -17.59
CA ILE A 115 -2.91 -0.20 -19.00
C ILE A 115 -4.23 -0.95 -19.18
N GLY A 116 -5.28 -0.19 -19.47
CA GLY A 116 -6.62 -0.76 -19.67
C GLY A 116 -7.70 0.25 -19.30
N PRO A 117 -8.89 -0.20 -18.94
CA PRO A 117 -9.96 0.70 -18.51
C PRO A 117 -9.70 1.34 -17.15
N HIS A 118 -8.59 1.01 -16.53
CA HIS A 118 -8.15 1.57 -15.25
C HIS A 118 -7.33 2.82 -15.48
N PHE A 119 -7.76 3.90 -14.87
CA PHE A 119 -7.02 5.16 -14.90
C PHE A 119 -5.86 5.13 -13.91
N PRO A 120 -4.78 5.88 -14.18
CA PRO A 120 -3.75 6.11 -13.17
C PRO A 120 -4.40 6.62 -11.88
N LEU A 121 -4.06 6.01 -10.77
CA LEU A 121 -4.58 6.35 -9.45
C LEU A 121 -3.42 6.75 -8.55
N ALA A 122 -3.58 7.87 -7.88
CA ALA A 122 -2.72 8.28 -6.80
C ALA A 122 -3.59 8.58 -5.57
N THR A 123 -3.33 7.91 -4.47
CA THR A 123 -4.17 8.03 -3.29
C THR A 123 -3.36 7.91 -2.00
N LYS A 124 -3.92 8.45 -0.92
CA LYS A 124 -3.40 8.21 0.42
C LYS A 124 -3.58 6.75 0.78
N ALA A 125 -2.56 6.18 1.41
CA ALA A 125 -2.62 4.86 2.03
C ALA A 125 -2.30 4.97 3.51
N ILE A 126 -2.79 4.02 4.29
CA ILE A 126 -2.37 3.79 5.67
C ILE A 126 -1.70 2.42 5.72
N LEU A 127 -0.49 2.39 6.25
CA LEU A 127 0.23 1.16 6.51
C LEU A 127 0.24 0.88 8.01
N SER A 128 -0.01 -0.37 8.37
CA SER A 128 -0.06 -0.79 9.78
C SER A 128 0.69 -2.10 9.98
N ARG A 129 1.30 -2.26 11.15
CA ARG A 129 1.91 -3.54 11.57
C ARG A 129 0.87 -4.56 12.00
N GLU A 130 -0.29 -4.08 12.41
CA GLU A 130 -1.41 -4.91 12.85
C GLU A 130 -2.66 -4.59 12.03
N PRO A 131 -3.58 -5.56 11.84
CA PRO A 131 -4.83 -5.31 11.13
C PRO A 131 -5.66 -4.24 11.83
N ILE A 132 -6.13 -3.24 11.09
CA ILE A 132 -7.05 -2.23 11.59
C ILE A 132 -8.47 -2.72 11.39
N ARG A 133 -9.14 -3.12 12.47
CA ARG A 133 -10.49 -3.68 12.45
C ARG A 133 -11.57 -2.61 12.54
N ASP A 134 -11.25 -1.45 13.13
CA ASP A 134 -12.18 -0.31 13.20
C ASP A 134 -12.25 0.40 11.84
N GLU A 135 -13.26 0.03 11.07
CA GLU A 135 -13.47 0.55 9.70
C GLU A 135 -13.79 2.05 9.70
N GLU A 136 -14.52 2.55 10.69
CA GLU A 136 -14.87 3.97 10.78
C GLU A 136 -13.62 4.82 11.11
N ARG A 137 -12.77 4.34 11.99
CA ARG A 137 -11.47 4.94 12.25
C ARG A 137 -10.60 4.93 10.98
N LEU A 138 -10.53 3.80 10.28
CA LEU A 138 -9.75 3.66 9.07
C LEU A 138 -10.22 4.61 7.97
N LYS A 139 -11.52 4.74 7.76
CA LYS A 139 -12.10 5.71 6.82
C LYS A 139 -11.66 7.14 7.14
N LYS A 140 -11.65 7.52 8.42
CA LYS A 140 -11.18 8.85 8.86
C LYS A 140 -9.69 9.05 8.57
N LEU A 141 -8.86 8.05 8.81
CA LEU A 141 -7.42 8.10 8.54
C LEU A 141 -7.11 8.26 7.05
N LEU A 142 -7.96 7.73 6.17
CA LEU A 142 -7.80 7.76 4.71
C LEU A 142 -8.32 9.03 4.05
N ILE A 143 -9.02 9.88 4.79
CA ILE A 143 -9.46 11.18 4.27
C ILE A 143 -8.26 12.13 4.25
N PHE A 144 -8.07 12.81 3.13
CA PHE A 144 -7.17 13.95 3.10
C PHE A 144 -7.82 15.11 3.86
N ASP A 145 -7.10 15.73 4.76
CA ASP A 145 -7.56 16.97 5.38
C ASP A 145 -7.67 18.06 4.31
N ARG A 146 -8.74 18.84 4.37
CA ARG A 146 -8.94 19.96 3.45
C ARG A 146 -7.83 21.01 3.54
N GLU A 147 -7.21 21.14 4.69
CA GLU A 147 -6.08 22.07 4.90
C GLU A 147 -4.83 21.58 4.15
N ASP A 148 -4.60 20.29 4.05
CA ASP A 148 -3.49 19.72 3.28
C ASP A 148 -3.62 20.03 1.78
N PHE A 149 -4.83 20.25 1.30
CA PHE A 149 -5.13 20.53 -0.11
C PHE A 149 -5.13 22.00 -0.50
N LYS A 150 -5.37 22.92 0.43
CA LYS A 150 -5.53 24.34 0.13
C LYS A 150 -4.37 24.94 -0.65
N PRO A 151 -3.10 24.72 -0.30
CA PRO A 151 -1.98 25.31 -1.00
C PRO A 151 -1.86 24.83 -2.45
N TYR A 152 -2.27 23.62 -2.73
CA TYR A 152 -2.01 22.93 -4.00
C TYR A 152 -3.18 22.96 -4.97
N ARG A 153 -4.36 23.40 -4.53
CA ARG A 153 -5.56 23.51 -5.38
C ARG A 153 -5.35 24.33 -6.65
N ARG A 154 -4.56 25.41 -6.54
CA ARG A 154 -4.29 26.31 -7.67
C ARG A 154 -3.19 25.80 -8.61
N GLN A 155 -2.43 24.83 -8.16
CA GLN A 155 -1.27 24.30 -8.88
C GLN A 155 -1.53 22.94 -9.53
N ASN A 156 -2.74 22.41 -9.41
CA ASN A 156 -3.08 21.05 -9.86
C ASN A 156 -2.13 19.96 -9.30
N SER A 157 -1.54 20.20 -8.16
CA SER A 157 -0.65 19.24 -7.50
C SER A 157 -1.04 19.09 -6.03
N PHE A 158 -0.66 17.97 -5.45
CA PHE A 158 -0.82 17.73 -4.04
C PHE A 158 0.42 17.01 -3.50
N SER A 159 0.67 17.15 -2.23
CA SER A 159 1.67 16.36 -1.51
C SER A 159 1.03 15.69 -0.30
N VAL A 160 1.52 14.52 0.04
CA VAL A 160 1.17 13.89 1.31
C VAL A 160 2.17 14.41 2.34
N ASN A 161 1.67 15.14 3.32
CA ASN A 161 2.51 15.62 4.41
C ASN A 161 2.58 14.52 5.49
N TYR A 162 3.70 13.85 5.56
CA TYR A 162 3.93 12.80 6.54
C TYR A 162 4.09 13.32 7.98
N THR A 163 4.34 14.61 8.17
CA THR A 163 4.43 15.21 9.50
C THR A 163 3.07 15.52 10.10
N ASN A 164 2.02 15.56 9.27
CA ASN A 164 0.69 15.80 9.75
C ASN A 164 0.03 14.52 10.23
N ARG A 165 0.20 14.33 11.50
CA ARG A 165 -0.77 13.85 12.47
C ARG A 165 -1.70 12.76 11.94
N ILE A 166 -1.38 11.57 12.26
CA ILE A 166 -2.41 10.63 12.65
C ILE A 166 -3.12 11.34 13.79
N GLY A 167 -4.27 11.95 13.46
CA GLY A 167 -4.91 12.91 14.34
C GLY A 167 -5.06 12.36 15.74
N THR A 168 -4.65 13.13 16.69
CA THR A 168 -5.22 13.06 18.03
C THR A 168 -6.73 13.28 17.89
N VAL A 169 -7.49 12.21 17.98
CA VAL A 169 -8.92 12.23 18.26
C VAL A 169 -9.08 12.44 19.74
#